data_2a234ea029a8eb070fca862cd7445abd
#
_entry.id   2a234ea029a8eb070fca862cd7445abd
#
_cell.length_a   1.000
_cell.length_b   1.000
_cell.length_c   1.000
_cell.angle_alpha   90.00
_cell.angle_beta   90.00
_cell.angle_gamma   90.00
#
_symmetry.space_group_name_H-M   'P 1'
#
loop_
_entity.id
_entity.type
_entity.pdbx_description
1 polymer ?
#
loop_
_entity_poly.entity_id
_entity_poly.type
_entity_poly.pdbx_seq_one_letter_code
_entity_poly.pdbx_strand_id
1 'polypeptide(L)'
;MNFKKLADAQPALSFAFSAFAAGIPAQKLDKSLHAKLPASIQKSGVLRDAVNGSFPPYYVVTPDKKIQGALSDFSKALGEILGVRVEHTNIPSLSGTLIGLQSGRYDISIGPIGDFPNREEKNDFVDYVQEYVVFAVKKGNPLKINGLEDTCGRRISVMAGGSAERVIKKQSDTCVKAGKKPVTVLSYDGQTTSALAVRSGRADAFFSSQAPLTYFVSQNKAYLELAAVGKKNGFNDLYQGAVLPKNSPLTPVVLDAFKIMYKNGTYKAIMEKWGLSRNMAAHPGKNMGIDVK
;
A
#
# COMPACT_ATOMS: atom_id res chain seq x y z
N MET A 1 54.94 10.05 48.59
CA MET A 1 53.62 10.72 48.63
C MET A 1 52.77 10.07 47.56
N ASN A 2 51.83 9.17 47.98
CA ASN A 2 50.95 8.41 47.07
C ASN A 2 49.61 9.12 46.97
N PHE A 3 49.25 9.62 45.77
CA PHE A 3 47.89 10.09 45.47
C PHE A 3 47.12 8.97 44.80
N LYS A 4 46.21 8.33 45.57
CA LYS A 4 45.14 7.46 45.06
C LYS A 4 44.10 8.33 44.33
N LYS A 5 43.90 8.11 43.06
CA LYS A 5 42.70 8.60 42.31
C LYS A 5 41.53 7.73 42.66
N LEU A 6 40.50 8.30 43.30
CA LEU A 6 39.17 7.73 43.36
C LEU A 6 38.53 7.86 41.96
N ALA A 7 38.09 6.75 41.41
CA ALA A 7 37.25 6.71 40.23
C ALA A 7 35.79 6.71 40.68
N ASP A 8 35.06 7.80 40.41
CA ASP A 8 33.63 7.90 40.57
C ASP A 8 32.96 7.02 39.51
N ALA A 9 32.38 5.91 39.95
CA ALA A 9 31.52 5.09 39.11
C ALA A 9 30.10 5.68 39.12
N GLN A 10 29.69 6.35 38.06
CA GLN A 10 28.28 6.72 37.83
C GLN A 10 27.51 5.46 37.41
N PRO A 11 26.34 5.16 38.05
CA PRO A 11 25.48 4.09 37.58
C PRO A 11 24.78 4.51 36.29
N ALA A 12 25.08 3.79 35.21
CA ALA A 12 24.32 3.91 33.95
C ALA A 12 22.88 3.42 34.20
N LEU A 13 21.93 4.33 34.26
CA LEU A 13 20.51 3.99 34.22
C LEU A 13 20.17 3.47 32.81
N SER A 14 20.21 2.17 32.63
CA SER A 14 19.68 1.49 31.45
C SER A 14 18.16 1.56 31.51
N PHE A 15 17.56 2.54 30.82
CA PHE A 15 16.14 2.50 30.51
C PHE A 15 15.92 1.38 29.48
N ALA A 16 15.58 0.20 29.95
CA ALA A 16 15.03 -0.86 29.12
C ALA A 16 13.64 -0.42 28.64
N PHE A 17 13.55 0.14 27.43
CA PHE A 17 12.30 0.26 26.70
C PHE A 17 11.87 -1.16 26.33
N SER A 18 11.15 -1.83 27.22
CA SER A 18 10.35 -3.00 26.87
C SER A 18 9.16 -2.49 26.02
N ALA A 19 9.39 -2.29 24.72
CA ALA A 19 8.30 -2.24 23.78
C ALA A 19 7.66 -3.63 23.79
N PHE A 20 6.63 -3.82 24.59
CA PHE A 20 5.68 -4.89 24.39
C PHE A 20 5.08 -4.70 23.01
N ALA A 21 5.64 -5.35 22.01
CA ALA A 21 4.93 -5.60 20.76
C ALA A 21 3.76 -6.52 21.15
N ALA A 22 2.63 -5.92 21.51
CA ALA A 22 1.40 -6.66 21.70
C ALA A 22 1.18 -7.46 20.42
N GLY A 23 1.23 -8.78 20.50
CA GLY A 23 1.02 -9.65 19.34
C GLY A 23 -0.35 -9.35 18.74
N ILE A 24 -0.48 -9.53 17.42
CA ILE A 24 -1.78 -9.36 16.76
C ILE A 24 -2.77 -10.33 17.43
N PRO A 25 -3.95 -9.85 17.92
CA PRO A 25 -4.91 -10.71 18.57
C PRO A 25 -5.39 -11.82 17.64
N ALA A 26 -5.43 -13.07 18.11
CA ALA A 26 -6.05 -14.16 17.39
C ALA A 26 -7.56 -13.88 17.22
N GLN A 27 -8.11 -14.14 16.05
CA GLN A 27 -9.51 -13.90 15.78
C GLN A 27 -10.35 -15.14 16.13
N LYS A 28 -11.64 -14.91 16.37
CA LYS A 28 -12.62 -15.97 16.53
C LYS A 28 -13.47 -16.07 15.27
N LEU A 29 -13.82 -17.29 14.90
CA LEU A 29 -14.78 -17.54 13.82
C LEU A 29 -16.11 -16.83 14.11
N ASP A 30 -16.53 -15.97 13.18
CA ASP A 30 -17.88 -15.42 13.16
C ASP A 30 -18.78 -16.33 12.31
N LYS A 31 -19.58 -17.17 12.99
CA LYS A 31 -20.49 -18.13 12.33
C LYS A 31 -21.51 -17.43 11.43
N SER A 32 -21.92 -16.20 11.76
CA SER A 32 -22.89 -15.44 10.97
C SER A 32 -22.30 -14.94 9.65
N LEU A 33 -21.03 -14.49 9.67
CA LEU A 33 -20.32 -14.12 8.46
C LEU A 33 -19.95 -15.34 7.62
N HIS A 34 -19.52 -16.44 8.26
CA HIS A 34 -19.24 -17.70 7.56
C HIS A 34 -20.45 -18.19 6.78
N ALA A 35 -21.65 -18.15 7.38
CA ALA A 35 -22.89 -18.57 6.73
C ALA A 35 -23.31 -17.69 5.54
N LYS A 36 -22.80 -16.44 5.46
CA LYS A 36 -23.03 -15.51 4.34
C LYS A 36 -22.01 -15.64 3.20
N LEU A 37 -20.98 -16.46 3.37
CA LEU A 37 -20.01 -16.70 2.29
C LEU A 37 -20.69 -17.34 1.08
N PRO A 38 -20.25 -17.06 -0.15
CA PRO A 38 -20.67 -17.82 -1.34
C PRO A 38 -20.51 -19.33 -1.13
N ALA A 39 -21.49 -20.12 -1.60
CA ALA A 39 -21.50 -21.57 -1.41
C ALA A 39 -20.22 -22.28 -1.92
N SER A 40 -19.62 -21.76 -2.98
CA SER A 40 -18.34 -22.26 -3.50
C SER A 40 -17.19 -22.09 -2.50
N ILE A 41 -17.13 -20.95 -1.79
CA ILE A 41 -16.12 -20.66 -0.77
C ILE A 41 -16.38 -21.49 0.49
N GLN A 42 -17.64 -21.60 0.93
CA GLN A 42 -17.99 -22.48 2.06
C GLN A 42 -17.57 -23.93 1.80
N LYS A 43 -17.84 -24.44 0.57
CA LYS A 43 -17.51 -25.82 0.20
C LYS A 43 -16.02 -26.06 0.08
N SER A 44 -15.26 -25.12 -0.51
CA SER A 44 -13.81 -25.27 -0.70
C SER A 44 -13.01 -24.97 0.56
N GLY A 45 -13.54 -24.12 1.46
CA GLY A 45 -12.80 -23.56 2.58
C GLY A 45 -11.68 -22.61 2.17
N VAL A 46 -11.70 -22.11 0.90
CA VAL A 46 -10.62 -21.31 0.32
C VAL A 46 -11.16 -20.00 -0.24
N LEU A 47 -10.48 -18.90 0.11
CA LEU A 47 -10.62 -17.57 -0.46
C LEU A 47 -9.41 -17.31 -1.37
N ARG A 48 -9.64 -17.18 -2.67
CA ARG A 48 -8.57 -16.99 -3.68
C ARG A 48 -8.24 -15.51 -3.79
N ASP A 49 -7.05 -15.13 -3.31
CA ASP A 49 -6.55 -13.75 -3.31
C ASP A 49 -5.53 -13.51 -4.42
N ALA A 50 -5.72 -12.46 -5.20
CA ALA A 50 -4.77 -12.00 -6.22
C ALA A 50 -3.93 -10.84 -5.69
N VAL A 51 -2.60 -10.96 -5.71
CA VAL A 51 -1.67 -9.88 -5.35
C VAL A 51 -0.89 -9.41 -6.57
N ASN A 52 -0.58 -8.13 -6.65
CA ASN A 52 0.15 -7.54 -7.77
C ASN A 52 1.59 -7.21 -7.39
N GLY A 53 2.52 -8.12 -7.66
CA GLY A 53 3.94 -7.93 -7.39
C GLY A 53 4.23 -7.64 -5.92
N SER A 54 5.08 -6.65 -5.65
CA SER A 54 5.41 -6.20 -4.29
C SER A 54 4.99 -4.75 -4.06
N PHE A 55 4.35 -4.51 -2.92
CA PHE A 55 3.88 -3.19 -2.47
C PHE A 55 4.21 -3.02 -0.97
N PRO A 56 5.51 -2.90 -0.63
CA PRO A 56 5.94 -2.84 0.76
C PRO A 56 5.48 -1.53 1.45
N PRO A 57 5.24 -1.50 2.76
CA PRO A 57 5.30 -2.63 3.70
C PRO A 57 4.02 -3.46 3.74
N TYR A 58 3.04 -3.16 2.88
CA TYR A 58 1.79 -3.92 2.81
C TYR A 58 2.08 -5.38 2.44
N TYR A 59 2.84 -5.61 1.37
CA TYR A 59 3.32 -6.95 1.01
C TYR A 59 4.58 -6.93 0.16
N VAL A 60 5.37 -7.97 0.34
CA VAL A 60 6.54 -8.31 -0.47
C VAL A 60 6.37 -9.75 -0.92
N VAL A 61 6.50 -9.98 -2.23
CA VAL A 61 6.57 -11.33 -2.79
C VAL A 61 8.03 -11.77 -2.73
N THR A 62 8.32 -12.78 -1.92
CA THR A 62 9.67 -13.30 -1.76
C THR A 62 10.08 -14.20 -2.94
N PRO A 63 11.37 -14.50 -3.16
CA PRO A 63 11.80 -15.39 -4.23
C PRO A 63 11.17 -16.79 -4.19
N ASP A 64 10.84 -17.31 -3.00
CA ASP A 64 10.11 -18.55 -2.77
C ASP A 64 8.58 -18.38 -2.86
N LYS A 65 8.12 -17.25 -3.43
CA LYS A 65 6.72 -16.91 -3.68
C LYS A 65 5.82 -16.75 -2.44
N LYS A 66 6.42 -16.60 -1.26
CA LYS A 66 5.66 -16.27 -0.05
C LYS A 66 5.31 -14.80 -0.01
N ILE A 67 4.19 -14.48 0.65
CA ILE A 67 3.77 -13.11 0.93
C ILE A 67 4.20 -12.76 2.35
N GLN A 68 4.93 -11.66 2.49
CA GLN A 68 5.31 -11.06 3.78
C GLN A 68 4.79 -9.62 3.82
N GLY A 69 4.46 -9.13 5.00
CA GLY A 69 3.97 -7.75 5.16
C GLY A 69 2.62 -7.71 5.88
N ALA A 70 2.02 -6.52 5.95
CA ALA A 70 0.72 -6.31 6.59
C ALA A 70 -0.37 -7.20 5.98
N LEU A 71 -0.30 -7.49 4.68
CA LEU A 71 -1.24 -8.34 3.97
C LEU A 71 -1.30 -9.76 4.56
N SER A 72 -0.16 -10.35 4.95
CA SER A 72 -0.18 -11.70 5.53
C SER A 72 -0.91 -11.74 6.88
N ASP A 73 -0.78 -10.67 7.68
CA ASP A 73 -1.49 -10.54 8.94
C ASP A 73 -3.00 -10.27 8.73
N PHE A 74 -3.36 -9.40 7.78
CA PHE A 74 -4.76 -9.17 7.39
C PHE A 74 -5.41 -10.44 6.84
N SER A 75 -4.73 -11.17 5.98
CA SER A 75 -5.22 -12.42 5.40
C SER A 75 -5.45 -13.49 6.46
N LYS A 76 -4.54 -13.60 7.43
CA LYS A 76 -4.70 -14.49 8.58
C LYS A 76 -5.93 -14.10 9.40
N ALA A 77 -6.04 -12.83 9.79
CA ALA A 77 -7.17 -12.34 10.58
C ALA A 77 -8.50 -12.53 9.85
N LEU A 78 -8.56 -12.19 8.55
CA LEU A 78 -9.74 -12.38 7.71
C LEU A 78 -10.12 -13.86 7.61
N GLY A 79 -9.14 -14.73 7.36
CA GLY A 79 -9.34 -16.18 7.29
C GLY A 79 -9.88 -16.77 8.59
N GLU A 80 -9.34 -16.35 9.75
CA GLU A 80 -9.81 -16.78 11.07
C GLU A 80 -11.26 -16.32 11.34
N ILE A 81 -11.61 -15.05 11.03
CA ILE A 81 -12.97 -14.51 11.18
C ILE A 81 -13.96 -15.27 10.29
N LEU A 82 -13.59 -15.53 9.04
CA LEU A 82 -14.46 -16.14 8.06
C LEU A 82 -14.43 -17.67 8.09
N GLY A 83 -13.51 -18.31 8.83
CA GLY A 83 -13.34 -19.75 8.85
C GLY A 83 -12.90 -20.33 7.51
N VAL A 84 -12.02 -19.64 6.78
CA VAL A 84 -11.48 -20.06 5.48
C VAL A 84 -9.97 -19.84 5.43
N ARG A 85 -9.29 -20.54 4.53
CA ARG A 85 -7.90 -20.33 4.22
C ARG A 85 -7.79 -19.33 3.06
N VAL A 86 -6.91 -18.32 3.20
CA VAL A 86 -6.61 -17.39 2.12
C VAL A 86 -5.43 -17.92 1.30
N GLU A 87 -5.61 -18.09 0.00
CA GLU A 87 -4.57 -18.50 -0.94
C GLU A 87 -4.18 -17.36 -1.85
N HIS A 88 -2.90 -16.96 -1.80
CA HIS A 88 -2.37 -15.86 -2.60
C HIS A 88 -1.83 -16.35 -3.94
N THR A 89 -2.19 -15.63 -5.01
CA THR A 89 -1.56 -15.79 -6.34
C THR A 89 -0.95 -14.45 -6.77
N ASN A 90 0.35 -14.44 -7.07
CA ASN A 90 1.01 -13.26 -7.59
C ASN A 90 0.72 -13.06 -9.08
N ILE A 91 0.16 -11.92 -9.43
CA ILE A 91 -0.16 -11.50 -10.80
C ILE A 91 0.83 -10.41 -11.22
N PRO A 92 1.46 -10.49 -12.40
CA PRO A 92 2.51 -9.56 -12.80
C PRO A 92 2.06 -8.09 -12.92
N SER A 93 0.77 -7.82 -13.22
CA SER A 93 0.28 -6.47 -13.46
C SER A 93 -1.03 -6.19 -12.72
N LEU A 94 -1.27 -4.91 -12.40
CA LEU A 94 -2.53 -4.45 -11.80
C LEU A 94 -3.73 -4.74 -12.71
N SER A 95 -3.59 -4.51 -14.03
CA SER A 95 -4.65 -4.82 -15.00
C SER A 95 -4.98 -6.32 -15.02
N GLY A 96 -3.98 -7.19 -14.95
CA GLY A 96 -4.17 -8.63 -14.85
C GLY A 96 -4.91 -9.05 -13.58
N THR A 97 -4.61 -8.41 -12.45
CA THR A 97 -5.35 -8.61 -11.18
C THR A 97 -6.82 -8.25 -11.34
N LEU A 98 -7.13 -7.06 -11.85
CA LEU A 98 -8.52 -6.60 -12.03
C LEU A 98 -9.30 -7.47 -13.03
N ILE A 99 -8.68 -7.88 -14.15
CA ILE A 99 -9.29 -8.81 -15.11
C ILE A 99 -9.54 -10.18 -14.46
N GLY A 100 -8.59 -10.68 -13.66
CA GLY A 100 -8.73 -11.95 -12.95
C GLY A 100 -9.88 -11.95 -11.94
N LEU A 101 -10.15 -10.83 -11.28
CA LEU A 101 -11.32 -10.63 -10.42
C LEU A 101 -12.62 -10.63 -11.25
N GLN A 102 -12.68 -9.83 -12.32
CA GLN A 102 -13.87 -9.70 -13.16
C GLN A 102 -14.25 -11.03 -13.85
N SER A 103 -13.28 -11.86 -14.18
CA SER A 103 -13.52 -13.19 -14.78
C SER A 103 -13.87 -14.29 -13.74
N GLY A 104 -13.88 -13.98 -12.44
CA GLY A 104 -14.13 -14.95 -11.38
C GLY A 104 -12.98 -15.95 -11.15
N ARG A 105 -11.81 -15.71 -11.72
CA ARG A 105 -10.61 -16.51 -11.47
C ARG A 105 -10.13 -16.36 -10.03
N TYR A 106 -10.27 -15.17 -9.47
CA TYR A 106 -10.00 -14.83 -8.08
C TYR A 106 -11.25 -14.26 -7.42
N ASP A 107 -11.36 -14.42 -6.11
CA ASP A 107 -12.50 -13.97 -5.34
C ASP A 107 -12.29 -12.55 -4.82
N ILE A 108 -11.04 -12.19 -4.53
CA ILE A 108 -10.64 -10.93 -3.91
C ILE A 108 -9.21 -10.56 -4.31
N SER A 109 -8.88 -9.28 -4.27
CA SER A 109 -7.53 -8.79 -4.01
C SER A 109 -7.58 -8.03 -2.70
N ILE A 110 -7.00 -8.57 -1.64
CA ILE A 110 -7.02 -7.92 -0.31
C ILE A 110 -6.24 -6.59 -0.36
N GLY A 111 -5.30 -6.48 -1.29
CA GLY A 111 -4.68 -5.22 -1.68
C GLY A 111 -3.62 -4.69 -0.72
N PRO A 112 -3.53 -3.34 -0.53
CA PRO A 112 -4.49 -2.31 -0.94
C PRO A 112 -4.32 -1.85 -2.40
N ILE A 113 -5.44 -1.62 -3.05
CA ILE A 113 -5.51 -1.04 -4.40
C ILE A 113 -6.31 0.27 -4.31
N GLY A 114 -5.86 1.31 -5.03
CA GLY A 114 -6.52 2.62 -5.01
C GLY A 114 -7.95 2.56 -5.54
N ASP A 115 -8.86 3.09 -4.75
CA ASP A 115 -10.26 3.23 -5.10
C ASP A 115 -10.50 4.52 -5.88
N PHE A 116 -11.18 4.40 -7.02
CA PHE A 116 -11.52 5.51 -7.90
C PHE A 116 -12.83 5.22 -8.63
N PRO A 117 -13.66 6.23 -8.92
CA PRO A 117 -14.96 6.06 -9.58
C PRO A 117 -14.93 5.22 -10.86
N ASN A 118 -13.90 5.40 -11.70
CA ASN A 118 -13.76 4.61 -12.92
C ASN A 118 -13.43 3.13 -12.70
N ARG A 119 -12.89 2.78 -11.54
CA ARG A 119 -12.67 1.37 -11.14
C ARG A 119 -13.90 0.78 -10.49
N GLU A 120 -14.67 1.60 -9.76
CA GLU A 120 -15.92 1.19 -9.12
C GLU A 120 -17.00 0.77 -10.12
N GLU A 121 -16.90 1.18 -11.40
CA GLU A 121 -17.80 0.72 -12.44
C GLU A 121 -17.83 -0.82 -12.58
N LYS A 122 -16.67 -1.46 -12.40
CA LYS A 122 -16.46 -2.91 -12.61
C LYS A 122 -16.06 -3.68 -11.36
N ASN A 123 -15.80 -2.98 -10.27
CA ASN A 123 -15.33 -3.58 -9.02
C ASN A 123 -16.04 -2.94 -7.83
N ASP A 124 -16.11 -3.67 -6.71
CA ASP A 124 -16.40 -3.11 -5.40
C ASP A 124 -15.11 -3.02 -4.59
N PHE A 125 -15.01 -1.97 -3.77
CA PHE A 125 -13.89 -1.76 -2.86
C PHE A 125 -14.34 -1.88 -1.41
N VAL A 126 -13.50 -2.45 -0.57
CA VAL A 126 -13.59 -2.36 0.88
C VAL A 126 -12.35 -1.61 1.34
N ASP A 127 -12.52 -0.30 1.53
CA ASP A 127 -11.43 0.62 1.85
C ASP A 127 -11.05 0.53 3.32
N TYR A 128 -9.75 0.46 3.57
CA TYR A 128 -9.20 0.38 4.92
C TYR A 128 -7.86 1.14 5.06
N VAL A 129 -7.39 1.78 3.99
CA VAL A 129 -6.15 2.56 3.96
C VAL A 129 -6.45 3.96 3.44
N GLN A 130 -5.90 4.98 4.09
CA GLN A 130 -5.75 6.31 3.54
C GLN A 130 -4.31 6.52 3.11
N GLU A 131 -4.08 6.77 1.83
CA GLU A 131 -2.73 6.84 1.27
C GLU A 131 -2.40 8.26 0.81
N TYR A 132 -1.11 8.55 0.72
CA TYR A 132 -0.55 9.79 0.21
C TYR A 132 0.35 9.47 -0.96
N VAL A 133 0.52 10.41 -1.90
CA VAL A 133 1.37 10.22 -3.07
C VAL A 133 2.49 11.26 -3.05
N VAL A 134 3.72 10.80 -3.22
CA VAL A 134 4.93 11.62 -3.11
C VAL A 134 5.93 11.23 -4.21
N PHE A 135 7.05 11.92 -4.26
CA PHE A 135 8.17 11.55 -5.13
C PHE A 135 9.28 10.88 -4.34
N ALA A 136 9.91 9.85 -4.91
CA ALA A 136 11.27 9.45 -4.56
C ALA A 136 12.22 10.05 -5.60
N VAL A 137 13.21 10.81 -5.13
CA VAL A 137 14.19 11.52 -5.95
C VAL A 137 15.61 11.12 -5.55
N LYS A 138 16.61 11.46 -6.35
CA LYS A 138 18.02 11.31 -5.96
C LYS A 138 18.30 12.14 -4.72
N LYS A 139 19.18 11.63 -3.87
CA LYS A 139 19.62 12.29 -2.63
C LYS A 139 20.05 13.73 -2.89
N GLY A 140 19.57 14.66 -2.05
CA GLY A 140 19.79 16.10 -2.18
C GLY A 140 18.88 16.77 -3.21
N ASN A 141 17.94 16.06 -3.83
CA ASN A 141 16.96 16.56 -4.80
C ASN A 141 17.55 17.58 -5.82
N PRO A 142 18.59 17.19 -6.59
CA PRO A 142 19.34 18.12 -7.43
C PRO A 142 18.47 18.80 -8.51
N LEU A 143 17.35 18.19 -8.87
CA LEU A 143 16.42 18.73 -9.86
C LEU A 143 15.29 19.56 -9.24
N LYS A 144 15.31 19.75 -7.91
CA LYS A 144 14.34 20.54 -7.13
C LYS A 144 12.87 20.17 -7.41
N ILE A 145 12.59 18.87 -7.49
CA ILE A 145 11.23 18.35 -7.67
C ILE A 145 10.53 18.40 -6.31
N ASN A 146 9.71 19.43 -6.07
CA ASN A 146 9.00 19.68 -4.82
C ASN A 146 7.46 19.63 -4.99
N GLY A 147 6.98 19.34 -6.22
CA GLY A 147 5.57 19.23 -6.55
C GLY A 147 5.39 18.79 -7.99
N LEU A 148 4.12 18.63 -8.41
CA LEU A 148 3.77 18.25 -9.78
C LEU A 148 4.27 19.29 -10.79
N GLU A 149 4.23 20.56 -10.45
CA GLU A 149 4.63 21.70 -11.28
C GLU A 149 6.10 21.64 -11.73
N ASP A 150 6.96 20.97 -10.92
CA ASP A 150 8.40 20.84 -11.18
C ASP A 150 8.73 19.66 -12.12
N THR A 151 7.72 18.90 -12.52
CA THR A 151 7.90 17.71 -13.36
C THR A 151 7.96 18.00 -14.85
N CYS A 152 7.61 19.22 -15.28
CA CYS A 152 7.65 19.62 -16.70
C CYS A 152 9.07 19.42 -17.29
N GLY A 153 9.16 18.68 -18.40
CA GLY A 153 10.42 18.34 -19.06
C GLY A 153 11.25 17.29 -18.31
N ARG A 154 10.72 16.66 -17.27
CA ARG A 154 11.39 15.60 -16.49
C ARG A 154 10.92 14.21 -16.91
N ARG A 155 11.73 13.19 -16.58
CA ARG A 155 11.43 11.77 -16.77
C ARG A 155 10.90 11.22 -15.45
N ILE A 156 9.61 10.94 -15.40
CA ILE A 156 8.95 10.47 -14.17
C ILE A 156 8.55 9.01 -14.34
N SER A 157 9.09 8.13 -13.49
CA SER A 157 8.65 6.74 -13.43
C SER A 157 7.40 6.60 -12.59
N VAL A 158 6.52 5.69 -13.01
CA VAL A 158 5.25 5.37 -12.38
C VAL A 158 4.94 3.89 -12.54
N MET A 159 4.03 3.34 -11.73
CA MET A 159 3.48 2.02 -11.96
C MET A 159 2.40 2.09 -13.06
N ALA A 160 2.53 1.25 -14.07
CA ALA A 160 1.60 1.15 -15.20
C ALA A 160 0.18 0.81 -14.73
N GLY A 161 -0.83 1.49 -15.28
CA GLY A 161 -2.24 1.33 -14.92
C GLY A 161 -2.59 1.90 -13.54
N GLY A 162 -1.61 2.46 -12.81
CA GLY A 162 -1.80 3.09 -11.51
C GLY A 162 -2.43 4.48 -11.61
N SER A 163 -2.97 4.96 -10.47
CA SER A 163 -3.50 6.33 -10.36
C SER A 163 -2.42 7.39 -10.52
N ALA A 164 -1.21 7.12 -10.04
CA ALA A 164 -0.06 8.00 -10.20
C ALA A 164 0.30 8.23 -11.67
N GLU A 165 0.20 7.19 -12.52
CA GLU A 165 0.41 7.33 -13.97
C GLU A 165 -0.60 8.30 -14.58
N ARG A 166 -1.89 8.20 -14.21
CA ARG A 166 -2.95 9.09 -14.70
C ARG A 166 -2.68 10.54 -14.30
N VAL A 167 -2.28 10.80 -13.06
CA VAL A 167 -1.94 12.14 -12.58
C VAL A 167 -0.75 12.72 -13.34
N ILE A 168 0.32 11.95 -13.55
CA ILE A 168 1.51 12.43 -14.27
C ILE A 168 1.21 12.68 -15.76
N LYS A 169 0.38 11.84 -16.41
CA LYS A 169 -0.08 12.12 -17.78
C LYS A 169 -0.88 13.41 -17.86
N LYS A 170 -1.83 13.64 -16.95
CA LYS A 170 -2.58 14.91 -16.85
C LYS A 170 -1.65 16.11 -16.59
N GLN A 171 -0.64 15.93 -15.74
CA GLN A 171 0.36 16.96 -15.50
C GLN A 171 1.21 17.25 -16.76
N SER A 172 1.52 16.24 -17.56
CA SER A 172 2.21 16.44 -18.85
C SER A 172 1.38 17.34 -19.79
N ASP A 173 0.06 17.09 -19.89
CA ASP A 173 -0.85 17.93 -20.67
C ASP A 173 -0.90 19.37 -20.13
N THR A 174 -0.88 19.53 -18.81
CA THR A 174 -0.81 20.84 -18.13
C THR A 174 0.47 21.58 -18.48
N CYS A 175 1.61 20.88 -18.52
CA CYS A 175 2.89 21.46 -18.93
C CYS A 175 2.83 21.98 -20.36
N VAL A 176 2.30 21.19 -21.30
CA VAL A 176 2.15 21.57 -22.72
C VAL A 176 1.25 22.79 -22.86
N LYS A 177 0.10 22.82 -22.20
CA LYS A 177 -0.83 23.98 -22.21
C LYS A 177 -0.18 25.25 -21.66
N ALA A 178 0.78 25.12 -20.74
CA ALA A 178 1.57 26.23 -20.19
C ALA A 178 2.82 26.59 -21.03
N GLY A 179 2.98 26.04 -22.24
CA GLY A 179 4.14 26.28 -23.10
C GLY A 179 5.44 25.66 -22.61
N LYS A 180 5.38 24.73 -21.65
CA LYS A 180 6.52 24.01 -21.11
C LYS A 180 6.71 22.65 -21.80
N LYS A 181 7.92 22.06 -21.67
CA LYS A 181 8.18 20.72 -22.18
C LYS A 181 7.29 19.69 -21.47
N PRO A 182 6.75 18.70 -22.20
CA PRO A 182 5.94 17.63 -21.59
C PRO A 182 6.76 16.81 -20.61
N VAL A 183 6.06 16.11 -19.70
CA VAL A 183 6.68 15.08 -18.84
C VAL A 183 6.92 13.85 -19.69
N THR A 184 8.13 13.28 -19.60
CA THR A 184 8.40 11.93 -20.13
C THR A 184 7.95 10.91 -19.10
N VAL A 185 6.80 10.27 -19.34
CA VAL A 185 6.23 9.26 -18.44
C VAL A 185 6.85 7.90 -18.73
N LEU A 186 7.49 7.31 -17.73
CA LEU A 186 8.12 5.99 -17.80
C LEU A 186 7.30 5.00 -16.98
N SER A 187 6.42 4.25 -17.64
CA SER A 187 5.52 3.30 -17.01
C SER A 187 6.16 1.91 -16.90
N TYR A 188 6.18 1.35 -15.69
CA TYR A 188 6.71 0.02 -15.38
C TYR A 188 5.65 -0.83 -14.69
N ASP A 189 5.70 -2.14 -14.85
CA ASP A 189 4.71 -3.07 -14.30
C ASP A 189 4.73 -3.16 -12.76
N GLY A 190 5.84 -2.77 -12.12
CA GLY A 190 6.00 -2.89 -10.67
C GLY A 190 6.72 -1.71 -10.00
N GLN A 191 6.49 -1.57 -8.71
CA GLN A 191 7.07 -0.53 -7.85
C GLN A 191 8.61 -0.63 -7.81
N THR A 192 9.15 -1.83 -7.68
CA THR A 192 10.59 -2.07 -7.59
C THR A 192 11.32 -1.59 -8.85
N THR A 193 10.80 -1.92 -10.04
CA THR A 193 11.39 -1.49 -11.31
C THR A 193 11.35 0.03 -11.47
N SER A 194 10.24 0.66 -11.06
CA SER A 194 10.10 2.12 -11.07
C SER A 194 11.12 2.80 -10.15
N ALA A 195 11.35 2.27 -8.95
CA ALA A 195 12.35 2.80 -8.01
C ALA A 195 13.79 2.61 -8.54
N LEU A 196 14.09 1.48 -9.15
CA LEU A 196 15.39 1.20 -9.79
C LEU A 196 15.69 2.16 -10.95
N ALA A 197 14.67 2.62 -11.68
CA ALA A 197 14.85 3.61 -12.75
C ALA A 197 15.42 4.93 -12.24
N VAL A 198 15.00 5.38 -11.04
CA VAL A 198 15.57 6.59 -10.41
C VAL A 198 17.01 6.34 -9.96
N ARG A 199 17.25 5.22 -9.28
CA ARG A 199 18.58 4.87 -8.78
C ARG A 199 19.61 4.79 -9.94
N SER A 200 19.23 4.19 -11.06
CA SER A 200 20.09 4.06 -12.25
C SER A 200 20.21 5.35 -13.10
N GLY A 201 19.44 6.40 -12.77
CA GLY A 201 19.41 7.63 -13.54
C GLY A 201 18.61 7.60 -14.84
N ARG A 202 17.85 6.52 -15.09
CA ARG A 202 16.90 6.43 -16.21
C ARG A 202 15.69 7.34 -15.99
N ALA A 203 15.21 7.46 -14.75
CA ALA A 203 14.18 8.40 -14.34
C ALA A 203 14.77 9.49 -13.43
N ASP A 204 14.14 10.66 -13.42
CA ASP A 204 14.51 11.78 -12.58
C ASP A 204 13.82 11.71 -11.21
N ALA A 205 12.61 11.15 -11.17
CA ALA A 205 11.87 10.82 -9.97
C ALA A 205 10.94 9.63 -10.19
N PHE A 206 10.54 8.98 -9.08
CA PHE A 206 9.46 7.99 -9.06
C PHE A 206 8.29 8.56 -8.27
N PHE A 207 7.12 8.62 -8.88
CA PHE A 207 5.89 9.16 -8.29
C PHE A 207 4.95 8.01 -7.93
N SER A 208 4.69 7.82 -6.64
CA SER A 208 3.87 6.70 -6.13
C SER A 208 3.41 6.94 -4.69
N SER A 209 2.67 5.98 -4.15
CA SER A 209 2.22 5.92 -2.76
C SER A 209 3.37 6.11 -1.77
N GLN A 210 3.14 6.91 -0.73
CA GLN A 210 4.18 7.28 0.24
C GLN A 210 4.67 6.08 1.05
N ALA A 211 3.79 5.17 1.45
CA ALA A 211 4.18 4.00 2.25
C ALA A 211 5.24 3.16 1.54
N PRO A 212 5.04 2.67 0.30
CA PRO A 212 6.10 1.94 -0.43
C PRO A 212 7.32 2.79 -0.73
N LEU A 213 7.17 4.09 -1.06
CA LEU A 213 8.33 4.94 -1.30
C LEU A 213 9.17 5.15 -0.04
N THR A 214 8.54 5.29 1.12
CA THR A 214 9.25 5.34 2.41
C THR A 214 10.09 4.08 2.64
N TYR A 215 9.51 2.90 2.33
CA TYR A 215 10.25 1.65 2.41
C TYR A 215 11.45 1.61 1.45
N PHE A 216 11.24 1.91 0.16
CA PHE A 216 12.33 1.92 -0.83
C PHE A 216 13.43 2.92 -0.50
N VAL A 217 13.08 4.11 -0.05
CA VAL A 217 14.05 5.13 0.40
C VAL A 217 14.80 4.65 1.63
N SER A 218 14.13 4.00 2.59
CA SER A 218 14.79 3.47 3.79
C SER A 218 15.89 2.45 3.47
N GLN A 219 15.69 1.64 2.42
CA GLN A 219 16.67 0.66 1.94
C GLN A 219 17.76 1.29 1.06
N ASN A 220 17.60 2.54 0.65
CA ASN A 220 18.50 3.23 -0.30
C ASN A 220 18.85 4.66 0.16
N LYS A 221 18.94 4.91 1.47
CA LYS A 221 19.14 6.25 2.09
C LYS A 221 20.35 7.02 1.57
N ALA A 222 21.38 6.32 1.08
CA ALA A 222 22.55 6.95 0.49
C ALA A 222 22.28 7.55 -0.90
N TYR A 223 21.24 7.10 -1.59
CA TYR A 223 20.98 7.43 -3.01
C TYR A 223 19.64 8.13 -3.23
N LEU A 224 18.67 7.90 -2.37
CA LEU A 224 17.29 8.36 -2.54
C LEU A 224 16.79 9.12 -1.32
N GLU A 225 15.85 10.03 -1.56
CA GLU A 225 15.04 10.68 -0.52
C GLU A 225 13.62 10.93 -1.02
N LEU A 226 12.69 11.18 -0.09
CA LEU A 226 11.33 11.59 -0.42
C LEU A 226 11.28 13.09 -0.69
N ALA A 227 10.45 13.49 -1.66
CA ALA A 227 10.13 14.87 -1.96
C ALA A 227 8.62 15.08 -2.07
N ALA A 228 8.17 16.32 -1.92
CA ALA A 228 6.78 16.75 -1.95
C ALA A 228 5.88 16.05 -0.87
N VAL A 229 6.47 15.67 0.25
CA VAL A 229 5.76 15.12 1.40
C VAL A 229 4.83 16.19 1.98
N GLY A 230 3.59 15.77 2.36
CA GLY A 230 2.57 16.67 2.92
C GLY A 230 1.83 17.50 1.86
N LYS A 231 2.12 17.33 0.57
CA LYS A 231 1.36 17.94 -0.53
C LYS A 231 0.30 16.98 -1.05
N LYS A 232 -0.79 17.51 -1.60
CA LYS A 232 -1.86 16.69 -2.22
C LYS A 232 -1.40 15.99 -3.51
N ASN A 233 -0.45 16.57 -4.24
CA ASN A 233 0.15 16.00 -5.44
C ASN A 233 -0.87 15.43 -6.45
N GLY A 234 -1.96 16.19 -6.70
CA GLY A 234 -3.01 15.80 -7.64
C GLY A 234 -4.05 14.83 -7.08
N PHE A 235 -3.96 14.48 -5.81
CA PHE A 235 -4.96 13.67 -5.10
C PHE A 235 -5.69 14.50 -4.04
N ASN A 236 -6.96 14.16 -3.80
CA ASN A 236 -7.70 14.61 -2.61
C ASN A 236 -7.42 13.62 -1.46
N ASP A 237 -8.47 12.98 -0.95
CA ASP A 237 -8.34 11.85 -0.06
C ASP A 237 -8.20 10.59 -0.93
N LEU A 238 -7.06 9.91 -0.82
CA LEU A 238 -6.81 8.68 -1.57
C LEU A 238 -7.10 7.49 -0.67
N TYR A 239 -8.26 6.88 -0.89
CA TYR A 239 -8.60 5.61 -0.25
C TYR A 239 -8.07 4.44 -1.06
N GLN A 240 -7.66 3.40 -0.34
CA GLN A 240 -7.21 2.13 -0.92
C GLN A 240 -7.79 0.99 -0.09
N GLY A 241 -8.12 -0.09 -0.76
CA GLY A 241 -8.76 -1.20 -0.09
C GLY A 241 -8.65 -2.53 -0.81
N ALA A 242 -9.35 -3.50 -0.26
CA ALA A 242 -9.59 -4.77 -0.92
C ALA A 242 -10.54 -4.57 -2.09
N VAL A 243 -10.27 -5.28 -3.19
CA VAL A 243 -11.05 -5.21 -4.42
C VAL A 243 -11.74 -6.54 -4.67
N LEU A 244 -13.01 -6.46 -5.02
CA LEU A 244 -13.84 -7.60 -5.36
C LEU A 244 -14.54 -7.36 -6.71
N PRO A 245 -15.05 -8.39 -7.39
CA PRO A 245 -15.94 -8.20 -8.53
C PRO A 245 -17.13 -7.32 -8.18
N LYS A 246 -17.59 -6.51 -9.12
CA LYS A 246 -18.76 -5.65 -8.91
C LYS A 246 -19.98 -6.45 -8.44
N ASN A 247 -20.66 -5.95 -7.40
CA ASN A 247 -21.81 -6.59 -6.77
C ASN A 247 -21.53 -7.99 -6.20
N SER A 248 -20.28 -8.29 -5.85
CA SER A 248 -19.95 -9.55 -5.22
C SER A 248 -20.70 -9.72 -3.89
N PRO A 249 -21.35 -10.87 -3.64
CA PRO A 249 -21.96 -11.16 -2.34
C PRO A 249 -20.93 -11.24 -1.21
N LEU A 250 -19.65 -11.37 -1.55
CA LEU A 250 -18.54 -11.37 -0.61
C LEU A 250 -18.22 -9.95 -0.08
N THR A 251 -18.54 -8.88 -0.83
CA THR A 251 -18.22 -7.49 -0.44
C THR A 251 -18.73 -7.11 0.96
N PRO A 252 -20.02 -7.28 1.29
CA PRO A 252 -20.50 -6.95 2.64
C PRO A 252 -19.89 -7.84 3.72
N VAL A 253 -19.57 -9.09 3.42
CA VAL A 253 -18.94 -10.02 4.37
C VAL A 253 -17.54 -9.58 4.73
N VAL A 254 -16.73 -9.18 3.73
CA VAL A 254 -15.38 -8.65 3.93
C VAL A 254 -15.43 -7.32 4.68
N LEU A 255 -16.35 -6.43 4.32
CA LEU A 255 -16.52 -5.15 5.03
C LEU A 255 -16.82 -5.36 6.53
N ASP A 256 -17.74 -6.28 6.85
CA ASP A 256 -18.09 -6.57 8.23
C ASP A 256 -16.92 -7.23 8.99
N ALA A 257 -16.14 -8.10 8.33
CA ALA A 257 -14.90 -8.65 8.91
C ALA A 257 -13.88 -7.54 9.22
N PHE A 258 -13.70 -6.56 8.33
CA PHE A 258 -12.84 -5.40 8.62
C PHE A 258 -13.39 -4.56 9.79
N LYS A 259 -14.72 -4.35 9.89
CA LYS A 259 -15.32 -3.66 11.05
C LYS A 259 -15.04 -4.40 12.36
N ILE A 260 -15.05 -5.74 12.36
CA ILE A 260 -14.66 -6.54 13.53
C ILE A 260 -13.21 -6.27 13.89
N MET A 261 -12.28 -6.29 12.92
CA MET A 261 -10.86 -6.00 13.15
C MET A 261 -10.63 -4.57 13.67
N TYR A 262 -11.39 -3.59 13.20
CA TYR A 262 -11.33 -2.21 13.73
C TYR A 262 -11.81 -2.17 15.19
N LYS A 263 -12.95 -2.78 15.48
CA LYS A 263 -13.57 -2.76 16.82
C LYS A 263 -12.72 -3.45 17.88
N ASN A 264 -12.08 -4.56 17.54
CA ASN A 264 -11.29 -5.36 18.49
C ASN A 264 -9.80 -4.98 18.56
N GLY A 265 -9.39 -3.94 17.82
CA GLY A 265 -8.02 -3.41 17.81
C GLY A 265 -7.03 -4.17 16.91
N THR A 266 -7.44 -5.25 16.26
CA THR A 266 -6.58 -6.05 15.36
C THR A 266 -6.08 -5.22 14.20
N TYR A 267 -6.96 -4.42 13.56
CA TYR A 267 -6.57 -3.53 12.47
C TYR A 267 -5.46 -2.57 12.89
N LYS A 268 -5.64 -1.90 14.04
CA LYS A 268 -4.66 -0.98 14.58
C LYS A 268 -3.32 -1.68 14.87
N ALA A 269 -3.35 -2.84 15.51
CA ALA A 269 -2.16 -3.61 15.83
C ALA A 269 -1.37 -4.02 14.57
N ILE A 270 -2.06 -4.43 13.49
CA ILE A 270 -1.43 -4.74 12.21
C ILE A 270 -0.78 -3.50 11.60
N MET A 271 -1.51 -2.39 11.50
CA MET A 271 -1.00 -1.15 10.90
C MET A 271 0.20 -0.59 11.67
N GLU A 272 0.17 -0.62 13.00
CA GLU A 272 1.28 -0.17 13.86
C GLU A 272 2.51 -1.09 13.72
N LYS A 273 2.32 -2.42 13.73
CA LYS A 273 3.39 -3.41 13.54
C LYS A 273 4.20 -3.14 12.26
N TRP A 274 3.53 -2.72 11.20
CA TRP A 274 4.15 -2.51 9.90
C TRP A 274 4.51 -1.04 9.61
N GLY A 275 4.43 -0.15 10.63
CA GLY A 275 4.78 1.27 10.48
C GLY A 275 3.79 2.07 9.63
N LEU A 276 2.55 1.61 9.52
CA LEU A 276 1.49 2.17 8.70
C LEU A 276 0.49 3.04 9.49
N SER A 277 0.84 3.48 10.70
CA SER A 277 -0.07 4.25 11.57
C SER A 277 -0.63 5.51 10.90
N ARG A 278 0.15 6.16 10.03
CA ARG A 278 -0.28 7.35 9.28
C ARG A 278 -1.22 7.04 8.11
N ASN A 279 -1.30 5.78 7.73
CA ASN A 279 -2.11 5.30 6.62
C ASN A 279 -3.42 4.66 7.08
N MET A 280 -3.73 4.74 8.38
CA MET A 280 -4.98 4.22 8.90
C MET A 280 -6.16 5.08 8.42
N ALA A 281 -7.15 4.45 7.77
CA ALA A 281 -8.44 5.06 7.55
C ALA A 281 -9.21 5.15 8.88
N ALA A 282 -10.05 6.17 9.05
CA ALA A 282 -10.83 6.36 10.28
C ALA A 282 -11.81 5.20 10.55
N HIS A 283 -12.33 4.61 9.49
CA HIS A 283 -13.23 3.45 9.50
C HIS A 283 -13.11 2.70 8.16
N PRO A 284 -13.43 1.42 8.09
CA PRO A 284 -13.55 0.74 6.81
C PRO A 284 -14.85 1.16 6.12
N GLY A 285 -14.81 1.27 4.80
CA GLY A 285 -15.97 1.70 4.01
C GLY A 285 -16.06 0.97 2.68
N LYS A 286 -17.21 1.06 2.03
CA LYS A 286 -17.42 0.55 0.68
C LYS A 286 -17.38 1.70 -0.32
N ASN A 287 -16.54 1.57 -1.36
CA ASN A 287 -16.50 2.50 -2.50
C ASN A 287 -16.36 3.97 -2.02
N MET A 288 -15.29 4.25 -1.28
CA MET A 288 -15.00 5.59 -0.75
C MET A 288 -14.16 6.42 -1.73
N GLY A 289 -13.99 5.94 -2.95
CA GLY A 289 -13.16 6.52 -3.98
C GLY A 289 -13.59 7.94 -4.37
N ILE A 290 -12.60 8.84 -4.47
CA ILE A 290 -12.77 10.23 -4.91
C ILE A 290 -11.92 10.43 -6.16
N ASP A 291 -12.47 11.11 -7.16
CA ASP A 291 -11.74 11.33 -8.41
C ASP A 291 -10.49 12.21 -8.20
N VAL A 292 -9.44 11.93 -8.97
CA VAL A 292 -8.23 12.76 -8.99
C VAL A 292 -8.54 14.10 -9.65
N LYS A 293 -8.11 15.19 -9.02
CA LYS A 293 -8.29 16.56 -9.54
C LYS A 293 -7.46 16.84 -10.78
#